data_34ac53cd80f92483cd5d00cc03f5a786
#
_entry.id   34ac53cd80f92483cd5d00cc03f5a786
#
_cell.length_a   1.000
_cell.length_b   1.000
_cell.length_c   1.000
_cell.angle_alpha   90.00
_cell.angle_beta   90.00
_cell.angle_gamma   90.00
#
_symmetry.space_group_name_H-M   'P 1'
#
loop_
_entity.id
_entity.type
_entity.pdbx_description
1 polymer ?
#
loop_
_entity_poly.entity_id
_entity_poly.type
_entity_poly.pdbx_seq_one_letter_code
_entity_poly.pdbx_strand_id
1 'polypeptide(L)'
;MTNMACAVVRPPAQRIDPEINVNIWTRKPLISALAATLAFVGAAAIAADGAAKEDAVAMVRKAVAFIKEQGPEKAYPEITNKAGKFIDRDLYVVVYQLDGKVLAHGSNEKFVGKDMSDAQDVDGKLYVKERVELAGKQPSFWQDYKFVNPVSKKVEPKQMYCEKLENTAVCAGIYKS
;
A
#
# COMPACT_ATOMS: atom_id res chain seq x y z
N MET A 1 -6.44 39.94 -44.71
CA MET A 1 -7.45 40.94 -44.23
C MET A 1 -8.58 40.14 -43.64
N THR A 2 -8.71 40.09 -42.36
CA THR A 2 -9.91 40.21 -41.54
C THR A 2 -9.62 39.71 -40.14
N ASN A 3 -9.36 40.67 -39.24
CA ASN A 3 -9.24 40.51 -37.80
C ASN A 3 -10.59 40.08 -37.21
N MET A 4 -10.61 38.98 -36.43
CA MET A 4 -11.73 38.72 -35.51
C MET A 4 -11.19 38.80 -34.08
N ALA A 5 -11.55 39.91 -33.42
CA ALA A 5 -11.31 40.19 -32.02
C ALA A 5 -12.24 39.31 -31.17
N CYS A 6 -11.69 38.52 -30.25
CA CYS A 6 -12.44 37.86 -29.18
C CYS A 6 -12.81 38.87 -28.10
N ALA A 7 -14.10 39.11 -27.92
CA ALA A 7 -14.65 39.90 -26.82
C ALA A 7 -14.61 39.12 -25.52
N VAL A 8 -13.92 39.66 -24.51
CA VAL A 8 -13.93 39.18 -23.13
C VAL A 8 -15.19 39.66 -22.44
N VAL A 9 -16.09 38.74 -22.13
CA VAL A 9 -17.29 39.00 -21.32
C VAL A 9 -16.91 38.94 -19.83
N ARG A 10 -17.00 40.06 -19.13
CA ARG A 10 -16.88 40.15 -17.66
C ARG A 10 -18.24 39.87 -17.02
N PRO A 11 -18.30 39.05 -15.96
CA PRO A 11 -19.52 38.90 -15.17
C PRO A 11 -19.81 40.16 -14.31
N PRO A 12 -21.09 40.46 -14.02
CA PRO A 12 -21.46 41.64 -13.24
C PRO A 12 -21.13 41.49 -11.75
N ALA A 13 -20.72 42.59 -11.16
CA ALA A 13 -20.40 42.72 -9.73
C ALA A 13 -21.68 42.52 -8.88
N GLN A 14 -21.60 41.61 -7.91
CA GLN A 14 -22.63 41.47 -6.88
C GLN A 14 -22.52 42.60 -5.86
N ARG A 15 -23.64 43.27 -5.70
CA ARG A 15 -23.83 44.34 -4.73
C ARG A 15 -24.09 43.73 -3.37
N ILE A 16 -23.23 44.03 -2.39
CA ILE A 16 -23.41 43.65 -0.99
C ILE A 16 -24.20 44.74 -0.31
N ASP A 17 -25.44 44.44 0.12
CA ASP A 17 -26.24 45.33 0.93
C ASP A 17 -25.82 45.22 2.40
N PRO A 18 -25.51 46.33 3.07
CA PRO A 18 -25.34 46.37 4.52
C PRO A 18 -26.66 46.66 5.23
N GLU A 19 -26.82 46.12 6.39
CA GLU A 19 -27.80 46.40 7.43
C GLU A 19 -28.83 45.29 7.70
N ILE A 20 -28.50 44.47 8.68
CA ILE A 20 -29.49 43.93 9.59
C ILE A 20 -29.06 44.30 11.01
N ASN A 21 -29.64 45.37 11.51
CA ASN A 21 -29.59 45.81 12.89
C ASN A 21 -30.60 44.98 13.67
N VAL A 22 -30.16 44.09 14.52
CA VAL A 22 -31.03 43.34 15.44
C VAL A 22 -30.69 43.73 16.87
N ASN A 23 -31.43 44.68 17.39
CA ASN A 23 -31.54 44.97 18.81
C ASN A 23 -32.17 43.77 19.52
N ILE A 24 -31.38 43.04 20.32
CA ILE A 24 -31.91 41.98 21.16
C ILE A 24 -31.85 42.45 22.63
N TRP A 25 -33.05 42.65 23.12
CA TRP A 25 -33.38 42.90 24.50
C TRP A 25 -32.80 41.83 25.47
N THR A 26 -32.15 42.30 26.49
CA THR A 26 -31.70 41.53 27.68
C THR A 26 -32.83 40.75 28.34
N ARG A 27 -32.76 39.45 28.35
CA ARG A 27 -33.40 38.61 29.36
C ARG A 27 -32.41 37.51 29.77
N LYS A 28 -31.88 37.62 30.98
CA LYS A 28 -31.15 36.55 31.64
C LYS A 28 -32.15 35.48 32.10
N PRO A 29 -31.91 34.21 31.80
CA PRO A 29 -32.29 33.14 32.68
C PRO A 29 -31.02 32.46 33.26
N LEU A 30 -31.04 32.35 34.53
CA LEU A 30 -30.22 31.42 35.32
C LEU A 30 -30.57 30.00 34.87
N ILE A 31 -29.66 29.30 34.20
CA ILE A 31 -29.81 27.88 33.96
C ILE A 31 -28.51 27.21 34.37
N SER A 32 -28.69 26.32 35.32
CA SER A 32 -27.74 25.42 35.97
C SER A 32 -26.77 24.76 34.96
N ALA A 33 -25.49 24.85 35.30
CA ALA A 33 -24.43 24.09 34.65
C ALA A 33 -24.59 22.61 34.97
N LEU A 34 -25.04 21.81 34.01
CA LEU A 34 -24.88 20.36 34.00
C LEU A 34 -23.67 20.06 33.11
N ALA A 35 -22.50 19.93 33.74
CA ALA A 35 -21.27 19.52 33.06
C ALA A 35 -21.39 18.04 32.70
N ALA A 36 -21.81 17.75 31.45
CA ALA A 36 -21.67 16.43 30.87
C ALA A 36 -20.22 16.26 30.41
N THR A 37 -19.38 15.65 31.26
CA THR A 37 -18.06 15.15 30.86
C THR A 37 -18.26 13.98 29.91
N LEU A 38 -18.21 14.23 28.59
CA LEU A 38 -17.98 13.17 27.61
C LEU A 38 -16.57 12.64 27.84
N ALA A 39 -16.48 11.49 28.51
CA ALA A 39 -15.26 10.68 28.50
C ALA A 39 -15.06 10.17 27.06
N PHE A 40 -14.17 10.83 26.32
CA PHE A 40 -13.66 10.32 25.04
C PHE A 40 -12.76 9.14 25.38
N VAL A 41 -13.34 7.93 25.40
CA VAL A 41 -12.57 6.69 25.42
C VAL A 41 -11.89 6.59 24.05
N GLY A 42 -10.71 7.18 23.94
CA GLY A 42 -9.83 6.96 22.82
C GLY A 42 -9.45 5.48 22.84
N ALA A 43 -10.02 4.70 21.93
CA ALA A 43 -9.50 3.39 21.62
C ALA A 43 -8.07 3.61 21.09
N ALA A 44 -7.07 3.39 21.97
CA ALA A 44 -5.69 3.24 21.54
C ALA A 44 -5.69 2.01 20.61
N ALA A 45 -5.66 2.25 19.30
CA ALA A 45 -5.31 1.22 18.34
C ALA A 45 -3.90 0.77 18.73
N ILE A 46 -3.79 -0.43 19.28
CA ILE A 46 -2.51 -1.11 19.46
C ILE A 46 -2.03 -1.32 18.03
N ALA A 47 -1.09 -0.49 17.59
CA ALA A 47 -0.39 -0.69 16.34
C ALA A 47 0.30 -2.06 16.45
N ALA A 48 -0.16 -3.05 15.70
CA ALA A 48 0.56 -4.28 15.55
C ALA A 48 1.94 -3.93 14.96
N ASP A 49 3.02 -4.42 15.59
CA ASP A 49 4.41 -4.13 15.17
C ASP A 49 4.72 -4.61 13.73
N GLY A 50 3.87 -5.47 13.15
CA GLY A 50 3.97 -6.00 11.79
C GLY A 50 2.95 -5.38 10.82
N ALA A 51 3.13 -5.64 9.54
CA ALA A 51 2.20 -5.25 8.49
C ALA A 51 0.93 -6.12 8.49
N ALA A 52 -0.23 -5.54 8.16
CA ALA A 52 -1.49 -6.25 8.02
C ALA A 52 -1.67 -6.84 6.61
N LYS A 53 -2.66 -7.73 6.44
CA LYS A 53 -2.99 -8.32 5.13
C LYS A 53 -3.37 -7.26 4.10
N GLU A 54 -4.11 -6.26 4.52
CA GLU A 54 -4.56 -5.13 3.71
C GLU A 54 -3.37 -4.33 3.19
N ASP A 55 -2.32 -4.16 4.00
CA ASP A 55 -1.07 -3.49 3.62
C ASP A 55 -0.35 -4.28 2.51
N ALA A 56 -0.30 -5.61 2.62
CA ALA A 56 0.30 -6.47 1.60
C ALA A 56 -0.44 -6.38 0.26
N VAL A 57 -1.78 -6.44 0.27
CA VAL A 57 -2.60 -6.27 -0.93
C VAL A 57 -2.38 -4.89 -1.56
N ALA A 58 -2.43 -3.83 -0.74
CA ALA A 58 -2.22 -2.46 -1.22
C ALA A 58 -0.83 -2.27 -1.84
N MET A 59 0.21 -2.82 -1.20
CA MET A 59 1.58 -2.73 -1.68
C MET A 59 1.78 -3.48 -3.00
N VAL A 60 1.22 -4.69 -3.15
CA VAL A 60 1.27 -5.45 -4.42
C VAL A 60 0.57 -4.68 -5.53
N ARG A 61 -0.63 -4.16 -5.31
CA ARG A 61 -1.36 -3.37 -6.30
C ARG A 61 -0.60 -2.11 -6.72
N LYS A 62 0.01 -1.41 -5.76
CA LYS A 62 0.89 -0.27 -6.01
C LYS A 62 2.09 -0.67 -6.88
N ALA A 63 2.71 -1.82 -6.60
CA ALA A 63 3.83 -2.33 -7.39
C ALA A 63 3.41 -2.72 -8.79
N VAL A 64 2.28 -3.44 -8.95
CA VAL A 64 1.71 -3.80 -10.27
C VAL A 64 1.41 -2.56 -11.10
N ALA A 65 0.76 -1.54 -10.52
CA ALA A 65 0.49 -0.28 -11.21
C ALA A 65 1.79 0.42 -11.65
N PHE A 66 2.78 0.46 -10.77
CA PHE A 66 4.07 1.08 -11.05
C PHE A 66 4.86 0.35 -12.15
N ILE A 67 4.83 -1.00 -12.16
CA ILE A 67 5.46 -1.79 -13.24
C ILE A 67 4.79 -1.51 -14.58
N LYS A 68 3.44 -1.44 -14.61
CA LYS A 68 2.68 -1.12 -15.83
C LYS A 68 2.98 0.28 -16.36
N GLU A 69 3.13 1.26 -15.48
CA GLU A 69 3.35 2.66 -15.84
C GLU A 69 4.79 2.93 -16.27
N GLN A 70 5.78 2.44 -15.50
CA GLN A 70 7.18 2.80 -15.68
C GLN A 70 7.99 1.78 -16.49
N GLY A 71 7.41 0.59 -16.71
CA GLY A 71 8.10 -0.56 -17.32
C GLY A 71 9.04 -1.27 -16.34
N PRO A 72 9.40 -2.53 -16.65
CA PRO A 72 10.22 -3.38 -15.77
C PRO A 72 11.62 -2.82 -15.52
N GLU A 73 12.24 -2.17 -16.52
CA GLU A 73 13.60 -1.64 -16.42
C GLU A 73 13.75 -0.55 -15.33
N LYS A 74 12.72 0.25 -15.12
CA LYS A 74 12.69 1.26 -14.05
C LYS A 74 12.09 0.72 -12.76
N ALA A 75 11.08 -0.15 -12.87
CA ALA A 75 10.33 -0.60 -11.71
C ALA A 75 11.11 -1.61 -10.86
N TYR A 76 11.83 -2.55 -11.45
CA TYR A 76 12.53 -3.59 -10.69
C TYR A 76 13.69 -3.04 -9.84
N PRO A 77 14.53 -2.12 -10.33
CA PRO A 77 15.51 -1.44 -9.47
C PRO A 77 14.87 -0.68 -8.32
N GLU A 78 13.76 0.03 -8.55
CA GLU A 78 13.05 0.77 -7.51
C GLU A 78 12.42 -0.17 -6.47
N ILE A 79 11.86 -1.32 -6.88
CA ILE A 79 11.35 -2.35 -5.97
C ILE A 79 12.48 -2.97 -5.13
N THR A 80 13.68 -3.09 -5.69
CA THR A 80 14.84 -3.65 -5.01
C THR A 80 15.53 -2.64 -4.08
N ASN A 81 15.25 -1.35 -4.25
CA ASN A 81 15.82 -0.28 -3.44
C ASN A 81 15.30 -0.35 -1.99
N LYS A 82 16.19 -0.64 -1.03
CA LYS A 82 15.85 -0.74 0.40
C LYS A 82 15.38 0.56 1.04
N ALA A 83 15.70 1.70 0.45
CA ALA A 83 15.21 3.02 0.86
C ALA A 83 14.00 3.47 0.02
N GLY A 84 13.49 2.58 -0.84
CA GLY A 84 12.41 2.87 -1.78
C GLY A 84 11.01 2.72 -1.20
N LYS A 85 10.03 3.03 -2.03
CA LYS A 85 8.59 3.08 -1.66
C LYS A 85 7.89 1.71 -1.61
N PHE A 86 8.62 0.60 -1.81
CA PHE A 86 8.11 -0.77 -1.83
C PHE A 86 8.59 -1.61 -0.65
N ILE A 87 8.99 -0.93 0.43
CA ILE A 87 9.31 -1.50 1.74
C ILE A 87 8.57 -0.68 2.80
N ASP A 88 7.98 -1.36 3.77
CA ASP A 88 7.39 -0.77 4.97
C ASP A 88 7.52 -1.76 6.13
N ARG A 89 8.35 -1.42 7.14
CA ARG A 89 8.62 -2.29 8.30
C ARG A 89 9.20 -3.65 7.84
N ASP A 90 8.47 -4.74 8.05
CA ASP A 90 8.81 -6.10 7.63
C ASP A 90 8.21 -6.50 6.26
N LEU A 91 7.34 -5.64 5.69
CA LEU A 91 6.69 -5.83 4.41
C LEU A 91 7.57 -5.33 3.26
N TYR A 92 7.73 -6.14 2.23
CA TYR A 92 8.48 -5.79 1.01
C TYR A 92 7.95 -6.53 -0.20
N VAL A 93 8.16 -5.93 -1.38
CA VAL A 93 7.77 -6.53 -2.66
C VAL A 93 8.86 -7.45 -3.19
N VAL A 94 8.43 -8.55 -3.80
CA VAL A 94 9.27 -9.45 -4.60
C VAL A 94 8.57 -9.72 -5.93
N VAL A 95 9.33 -9.74 -7.02
CA VAL A 95 8.83 -10.08 -8.35
C VAL A 95 9.53 -11.34 -8.82
N TYR A 96 8.75 -12.35 -9.18
CA TYR A 96 9.23 -13.60 -9.77
C TYR A 96 8.78 -13.70 -11.23
N GLN A 97 9.66 -14.16 -12.09
CA GLN A 97 9.27 -14.71 -13.37
C GLN A 97 8.60 -16.08 -13.14
N LEU A 98 7.71 -16.51 -14.04
CA LEU A 98 6.96 -17.77 -13.83
C LEU A 98 7.82 -19.04 -14.02
N ASP A 99 9.10 -18.91 -14.34
CA ASP A 99 10.11 -19.97 -14.29
C ASP A 99 10.85 -20.08 -12.95
N GLY A 100 10.52 -19.20 -11.96
CA GLY A 100 11.14 -19.20 -10.64
C GLY A 100 12.29 -18.21 -10.45
N LYS A 101 12.71 -17.51 -11.51
CA LYS A 101 13.75 -16.49 -11.43
C LYS A 101 13.25 -15.24 -10.70
N VAL A 102 14.05 -14.72 -9.77
CA VAL A 102 13.76 -13.47 -9.06
C VAL A 102 14.16 -12.28 -9.92
N LEU A 103 13.22 -11.38 -10.20
CA LEU A 103 13.45 -10.18 -11.00
C LEU A 103 13.66 -8.93 -10.13
N ALA A 104 13.03 -8.87 -8.95
CA ALA A 104 13.23 -7.83 -7.97
C ALA A 104 12.98 -8.36 -6.55
N HIS A 105 13.68 -7.83 -5.53
CA HIS A 105 13.54 -8.28 -4.15
C HIS A 105 13.85 -7.17 -3.16
N GLY A 106 12.83 -6.57 -2.54
CA GLY A 106 12.95 -5.39 -1.68
C GLY A 106 13.83 -5.57 -0.45
N SER A 107 13.85 -6.75 0.20
CA SER A 107 14.66 -6.93 1.40
C SER A 107 16.07 -7.47 1.14
N ASN A 108 16.32 -8.13 0.01
CA ASN A 108 17.63 -8.74 -0.28
C ASN A 108 17.94 -8.82 -1.78
N GLU A 109 18.68 -7.86 -2.27
CA GLU A 109 19.12 -7.76 -3.68
C GLU A 109 19.94 -8.98 -4.17
N LYS A 110 20.59 -9.75 -3.27
CA LYS A 110 21.39 -10.92 -3.63
C LYS A 110 20.57 -12.05 -4.26
N PHE A 111 19.24 -12.00 -4.13
CA PHE A 111 18.34 -12.94 -4.80
C PHE A 111 18.03 -12.55 -6.24
N VAL A 112 18.19 -11.28 -6.62
CA VAL A 112 17.88 -10.81 -7.97
C VAL A 112 18.74 -11.55 -9.01
N GLY A 113 18.08 -12.06 -10.05
CA GLY A 113 18.69 -12.84 -11.11
C GLY A 113 18.85 -14.33 -10.83
N LYS A 114 18.62 -14.79 -9.58
CA LYS A 114 18.73 -16.22 -9.22
C LYS A 114 17.44 -16.96 -9.52
N ASP A 115 17.59 -18.20 -9.99
CA ASP A 115 16.51 -19.19 -9.98
C ASP A 115 16.33 -19.71 -8.55
N MET A 116 15.09 -19.61 -8.07
CA MET A 116 14.70 -20.03 -6.71
C MET A 116 13.64 -21.14 -6.74
N SER A 117 13.42 -21.80 -7.89
CA SER A 117 12.40 -22.85 -8.05
C SER A 117 12.58 -24.00 -7.07
N ASP A 118 13.83 -24.36 -6.76
CA ASP A 118 14.16 -25.43 -5.81
C ASP A 118 14.33 -24.94 -4.36
N ALA A 119 14.08 -23.65 -4.10
CA ALA A 119 14.20 -23.10 -2.76
C ALA A 119 13.14 -23.69 -1.82
N GLN A 120 13.61 -24.18 -0.67
CA GLN A 120 12.78 -24.76 0.37
C GLN A 120 12.76 -23.86 1.62
N ASP A 121 11.64 -23.87 2.30
CA ASP A 121 11.57 -23.35 3.66
C ASP A 121 12.07 -24.39 4.68
N VAL A 122 12.05 -24.05 5.97
CA VAL A 122 12.53 -24.94 7.05
C VAL A 122 11.71 -26.23 7.22
N ASP A 123 10.51 -26.29 6.64
CA ASP A 123 9.66 -27.49 6.63
C ASP A 123 9.81 -28.29 5.32
N GLY A 124 10.73 -27.90 4.43
CA GLY A 124 10.96 -28.54 3.13
C GLY A 124 9.98 -28.16 2.04
N LYS A 125 9.16 -27.11 2.25
CA LYS A 125 8.20 -26.65 1.26
C LYS A 125 8.89 -25.90 0.12
N LEU A 126 8.71 -26.35 -1.12
CA LEU A 126 9.17 -25.69 -2.35
C LEU A 126 8.30 -24.47 -2.64
N TYR A 127 8.46 -23.41 -1.85
CA TYR A 127 7.55 -22.29 -1.82
C TYR A 127 7.55 -21.43 -3.10
N VAL A 128 8.67 -21.33 -3.82
CA VAL A 128 8.72 -20.61 -5.09
C VAL A 128 8.06 -21.43 -6.19
N LYS A 129 8.32 -22.72 -6.28
CA LYS A 129 7.68 -23.62 -7.24
C LYS A 129 6.15 -23.60 -7.10
N GLU A 130 5.64 -23.77 -5.89
CA GLU A 130 4.19 -23.67 -5.63
C GLU A 130 3.62 -22.27 -6.03
N ARG A 131 4.37 -21.21 -5.75
CA ARG A 131 3.98 -19.83 -6.09
C ARG A 131 3.78 -19.62 -7.58
N VAL A 132 4.75 -20.05 -8.39
CA VAL A 132 4.66 -19.89 -9.84
C VAL A 132 3.58 -20.78 -10.45
N GLU A 133 3.35 -21.98 -9.89
CA GLU A 133 2.24 -22.83 -10.26
C GLU A 133 0.87 -22.19 -9.97
N LEU A 134 0.72 -21.57 -8.79
CA LEU A 134 -0.48 -20.83 -8.41
C LEU A 134 -0.70 -19.63 -9.33
N ALA A 135 0.35 -18.86 -9.63
CA ALA A 135 0.29 -17.74 -10.54
C ALA A 135 -0.06 -18.16 -11.98
N GLY A 136 0.27 -19.40 -12.38
CA GLY A 136 -0.17 -19.98 -13.64
C GLY A 136 -1.67 -20.25 -13.71
N LYS A 137 -2.31 -20.50 -12.59
CA LYS A 137 -3.72 -20.94 -12.48
C LYS A 137 -4.69 -19.83 -12.05
N GLN A 138 -4.21 -18.81 -11.34
CA GLN A 138 -5.05 -17.80 -10.69
C GLN A 138 -4.47 -16.40 -10.90
N PRO A 139 -5.33 -15.35 -11.04
CA PRO A 139 -4.87 -13.98 -11.18
C PRO A 139 -4.30 -13.40 -9.88
N SER A 140 -4.76 -13.91 -8.71
CA SER A 140 -4.25 -13.54 -7.40
C SER A 140 -4.49 -14.65 -6.38
N PHE A 141 -3.63 -14.74 -5.36
CA PHE A 141 -3.71 -15.78 -4.34
C PHE A 141 -2.93 -15.42 -3.08
N TRP A 142 -3.20 -16.14 -2.00
CA TRP A 142 -2.42 -16.16 -0.78
C TRP A 142 -1.67 -17.49 -0.65
N GLN A 143 -0.44 -17.42 -0.11
CA GLN A 143 0.40 -18.60 0.13
C GLN A 143 1.07 -18.51 1.51
N ASP A 144 1.02 -19.60 2.28
CA ASP A 144 1.70 -19.73 3.56
C ASP A 144 3.02 -20.49 3.39
N TYR A 145 4.08 -19.99 4.05
CA TYR A 145 5.40 -20.63 4.15
C TYR A 145 6.17 -20.02 5.31
N LYS A 146 7.39 -20.49 5.61
CA LYS A 146 8.26 -19.90 6.63
C LYS A 146 9.44 -19.19 5.99
N PHE A 147 9.75 -17.99 6.47
CA PHE A 147 10.88 -17.22 5.94
C PHE A 147 11.52 -16.32 7.00
N VAL A 148 12.75 -15.88 6.74
CA VAL A 148 13.47 -14.97 7.64
C VAL A 148 12.82 -13.59 7.59
N ASN A 149 12.35 -13.11 8.74
CA ASN A 149 11.83 -11.76 8.89
C ASN A 149 12.99 -10.76 8.82
N PRO A 150 12.93 -9.73 7.96
CA PRO A 150 14.02 -8.76 7.78
C PRO A 150 14.27 -7.88 9.00
N VAL A 151 13.29 -7.74 9.90
CA VAL A 151 13.38 -6.94 11.13
C VAL A 151 13.88 -7.81 12.30
N SER A 152 13.16 -8.87 12.64
CA SER A 152 13.49 -9.73 13.80
C SER A 152 14.71 -10.65 13.54
N LYS A 153 15.08 -10.90 12.28
CA LYS A 153 16.11 -11.86 11.83
C LYS A 153 15.82 -13.32 12.18
N LYS A 154 14.61 -13.64 12.60
CA LYS A 154 14.14 -14.98 12.92
C LYS A 154 13.38 -15.59 11.74
N VAL A 155 13.36 -16.93 11.67
CA VAL A 155 12.46 -17.65 10.76
C VAL A 155 11.07 -17.65 11.38
N GLU A 156 10.11 -17.08 10.68
CA GLU A 156 8.75 -16.89 11.15
C GLU A 156 7.74 -17.34 10.09
N PRO A 157 6.52 -17.75 10.50
CA PRO A 157 5.44 -17.99 9.55
C PRO A 157 5.13 -16.74 8.75
N LYS A 158 5.11 -16.88 7.43
CA LYS A 158 4.83 -15.79 6.49
C LYS A 158 3.64 -16.14 5.62
N GLN A 159 2.75 -15.17 5.43
CA GLN A 159 1.66 -15.26 4.48
C GLN A 159 1.88 -14.25 3.37
N MET A 160 2.04 -14.71 2.13
CA MET A 160 2.36 -13.90 0.98
C MET A 160 1.15 -13.77 0.06
N TYR A 161 0.78 -12.54 -0.26
CA TYR A 161 -0.17 -12.21 -1.31
C TYR A 161 0.56 -12.00 -2.62
N CYS A 162 0.05 -12.55 -3.71
CA CYS A 162 0.59 -12.39 -5.05
C CYS A 162 -0.50 -12.01 -6.05
N GLU A 163 -0.15 -11.18 -7.02
CA GLU A 163 -0.93 -10.93 -8.23
C GLU A 163 -0.09 -11.30 -9.46
N LYS A 164 -0.72 -11.98 -10.42
CA LYS A 164 -0.12 -12.26 -11.71
C LYS A 164 -0.09 -11.00 -12.56
N LEU A 165 1.06 -10.70 -13.13
CA LEU A 165 1.24 -9.66 -14.14
C LEU A 165 1.99 -10.25 -15.30
N GLU A 166 1.28 -10.51 -16.44
CA GLU A 166 1.84 -11.13 -17.64
C GLU A 166 2.58 -12.46 -17.32
N ASN A 167 3.90 -12.50 -17.52
CA ASN A 167 4.77 -13.65 -17.23
C ASN A 167 5.46 -13.54 -15.87
N THR A 168 4.88 -12.77 -14.92
CA THR A 168 5.44 -12.56 -13.58
C THR A 168 4.40 -12.72 -12.49
N ALA A 169 4.87 -13.00 -11.28
CA ALA A 169 4.14 -12.93 -10.03
C ALA A 169 4.71 -11.79 -9.17
N VAL A 170 3.92 -10.78 -8.90
CA VAL A 170 4.26 -9.65 -8.02
C VAL A 170 3.69 -9.94 -6.65
N CYS A 171 4.54 -10.00 -5.64
CA CYS A 171 4.17 -10.51 -4.32
C CYS A 171 4.64 -9.61 -3.19
N ALA A 172 3.88 -9.55 -2.09
CA ALA A 172 4.32 -9.04 -0.81
C ALA A 172 3.69 -9.86 0.32
N GLY A 173 4.36 -10.00 1.46
CA GLY A 173 3.87 -10.88 2.50
C GLY A 173 4.14 -10.38 3.90
N ILE A 174 3.16 -10.64 4.77
CA ILE A 174 3.18 -10.35 6.20
C ILE A 174 3.74 -11.52 6.99
N TYR A 175 4.36 -11.22 8.12
CA TYR A 175 4.75 -12.22 9.10
C TYR A 175 3.65 -12.36 10.16
N LYS A 176 3.36 -13.60 10.55
CA LYS A 176 2.36 -13.90 11.57
C LYS A 176 3.07 -13.91 12.92
N SER A 177 2.73 -12.99 13.80
CA SER A 177 3.11 -12.99 15.21
C SER A 177 2.32 -14.04 15.99
#